data_f4b28f8acd6e617ea845692a97e15dee
#
_entry.id   f4b28f8acd6e617ea845692a97e15dee
#
_cell.length_a   1.000
_cell.length_b   1.000
_cell.length_c   1.000
_cell.angle_alpha   90.00
_cell.angle_beta   90.00
_cell.angle_gamma   90.00
#
_symmetry.space_group_name_H-M   'P 1'
#
loop_
_entity.id
_entity.type
_entity.pdbx_description
1 polymer ?
#
loop_
_entity_poly.entity_id
_entity_poly.type
_entity_poly.pdbx_seq_one_letter_code
_entity_poly.pdbx_strand_id
1 'polypeptide(L)'
;MTDPDQARRFADFLFTLSIECNVDIEDAPAADKPTGGAGETAAGGKQCHLWIRDESHVERAKQELDAFLRSPTDEKYRVGDEAERIRKQRQSEEKRKKRLQQKVNPKAPAAGTGPLMGVPTRQQTIPVVIAMVILSVIASFSTGFGNPKTSPVPGELSTEETIFYGLSFVDWRDYVIGKDPLASIKQGEVWRLVTPLFLHGDTYHLAFNMLGIFFLGSAIERLEGSWFMALLLLASGIFGGLVQIWLPPVDALPPMLAGLAGSPFSIGASGAVYGLFGYLWIRPALTPSYPVRMMPSNVAIMLGWLVFCIFFVERIANGAHIGGLVAGVVIAVVVSRMPSDRFA
;
A
#
# COMPACT_ATOMS: atom_id res chain seq x y z
N MET A 1 19.65 26.69 33.57
CA MET A 1 19.79 28.17 33.63
C MET A 1 18.58 28.72 34.33
N THR A 2 18.72 29.83 35.04
CA THR A 2 17.61 30.44 35.81
C THR A 2 17.03 31.70 35.17
N ASP A 3 17.72 32.26 34.18
CA ASP A 3 17.27 33.45 33.45
C ASP A 3 16.75 33.06 32.06
N PRO A 4 15.45 33.26 31.77
CA PRO A 4 14.84 32.93 30.48
C PRO A 4 15.44 33.72 29.31
N ASP A 5 15.87 34.93 29.52
CA ASP A 5 16.44 35.76 28.44
C ASP A 5 17.86 35.31 28.08
N GLN A 6 18.63 34.85 29.06
CA GLN A 6 19.92 34.21 28.79
C GLN A 6 19.73 32.87 28.10
N ALA A 7 18.74 32.07 28.49
CA ALA A 7 18.44 30.80 27.84
C ALA A 7 18.06 30.99 26.36
N ARG A 8 17.23 31.98 26.04
CA ARG A 8 16.86 32.30 24.67
C ARG A 8 18.06 32.81 23.86
N ARG A 9 18.88 33.69 24.44
CA ARG A 9 20.09 34.21 23.78
C ARG A 9 21.07 33.09 23.45
N PHE A 10 21.26 32.14 24.37
CA PHE A 10 22.14 31.02 24.14
C PHE A 10 21.55 30.07 23.08
N ALA A 11 20.23 29.86 23.07
CA ALA A 11 19.58 29.07 22.04
C ALA A 11 19.70 29.69 20.63
N ASP A 12 19.62 31.05 20.53
CA ASP A 12 19.86 31.78 19.28
C ASP A 12 21.32 31.63 18.81
N PHE A 13 22.26 31.64 19.73
CA PHE A 13 23.67 31.40 19.43
C PHE A 13 23.91 29.96 18.93
N LEU A 14 23.37 28.94 19.60
CA LEU A 14 23.44 27.56 19.14
C LEU A 14 22.84 27.39 17.74
N PHE A 15 21.75 28.08 17.48
CA PHE A 15 21.10 28.03 16.17
C PHE A 15 21.98 28.60 15.05
N THR A 16 22.78 29.64 15.30
CA THR A 16 23.77 30.14 14.31
C THR A 16 24.88 29.14 14.04
N LEU A 17 25.19 28.26 15.00
CA LEU A 17 26.14 27.14 14.84
C LEU A 17 25.49 25.89 14.20
N SER A 18 24.26 26.01 13.71
CA SER A 18 23.46 24.90 13.17
C SER A 18 23.10 23.83 14.19
N ILE A 19 23.10 24.14 15.47
CA ILE A 19 22.67 23.27 16.56
C ILE A 19 21.21 23.62 16.92
N GLU A 20 20.28 22.75 16.58
CA GLU A 20 18.85 22.95 16.89
C GLU A 20 18.55 22.55 18.32
N CYS A 21 17.96 23.46 19.09
CA CYS A 21 17.53 23.18 20.47
C CYS A 21 16.14 23.77 20.76
N ASN A 22 15.45 23.19 21.74
CA ASN A 22 14.23 23.74 22.31
C ASN A 22 14.55 24.25 23.72
N VAL A 23 13.97 25.41 24.08
CA VAL A 23 14.05 25.97 25.45
C VAL A 23 12.74 25.69 26.13
N ASP A 24 12.80 24.99 27.25
CA ASP A 24 11.68 24.73 28.13
C ASP A 24 11.87 25.52 29.42
N ILE A 25 10.83 26.23 29.89
CA ILE A 25 10.89 27.11 31.05
C ILE A 25 9.85 26.62 32.04
N GLU A 26 10.33 26.10 33.18
CA GLU A 26 9.49 25.61 34.24
C GLU A 26 9.63 26.52 35.47
N ASP A 27 8.55 26.68 36.25
CA ASP A 27 8.63 27.28 37.56
C ASP A 27 9.29 26.31 38.54
N ALA A 28 10.35 26.76 39.23
CA ALA A 28 11.05 25.90 40.18
C ALA A 28 10.09 25.42 41.28
N PRO A 29 10.09 24.13 41.67
CA PRO A 29 9.25 23.64 42.74
C PRO A 29 9.54 24.42 43.99
N ALA A 30 8.45 24.88 44.69
CA ALA A 30 8.57 25.56 45.97
C ALA A 30 9.30 24.64 46.94
N ALA A 31 10.43 25.11 47.47
CA ALA A 31 11.18 24.36 48.49
C ALA A 31 10.27 24.10 49.67
N ASP A 32 10.22 22.83 50.14
CA ASP A 32 9.52 22.42 51.37
C ASP A 32 9.92 23.34 52.51
N LYS A 33 8.93 24.03 53.10
CA LYS A 33 9.15 24.96 54.22
C LYS A 33 9.67 24.18 55.44
N PRO A 34 10.84 24.57 56.00
CA PRO A 34 11.10 24.21 57.39
C PRO A 34 10.18 25.05 58.27
N THR A 35 9.46 24.38 59.16
CA THR A 35 8.59 24.98 60.19
C THR A 35 9.41 25.90 61.12
N GLY A 36 9.14 27.20 61.04
CA GLY A 36 9.57 28.15 62.08
C GLY A 36 10.34 29.38 61.59
N GLY A 37 9.71 30.57 61.56
CA GLY A 37 10.36 31.87 61.48
C GLY A 37 9.85 32.77 60.36
N ALA A 38 9.22 33.91 60.76
CA ALA A 38 8.79 34.96 59.86
C ALA A 38 9.96 35.61 59.11
N GLY A 39 9.82 35.79 57.81
CA GLY A 39 10.70 36.67 57.03
C GLY A 39 10.97 36.17 55.60
N GLU A 40 10.51 36.96 54.66
CA GLU A 40 10.86 36.99 53.25
C GLU A 40 10.29 35.88 52.33
N THR A 41 9.34 36.27 51.50
CA THR A 41 8.85 35.56 50.35
C THR A 41 10.01 35.42 49.34
N ALA A 42 10.62 34.22 49.30
CA ALA A 42 11.52 33.87 48.22
C ALA A 42 10.68 33.78 46.93
N ALA A 43 10.93 34.71 45.99
CA ALA A 43 10.35 34.67 44.64
C ALA A 43 10.73 33.31 43.99
N GLY A 44 9.75 32.54 43.56
CA GLY A 44 9.97 31.28 42.87
C GLY A 44 10.85 31.49 41.64
N GLY A 45 12.04 30.89 41.65
CA GLY A 45 13.00 30.98 40.52
C GLY A 45 12.48 30.19 39.34
N LYS A 46 12.73 30.69 38.11
CA LYS A 46 12.47 29.92 36.90
C LYS A 46 13.66 28.99 36.62
N GLN A 47 13.38 27.79 36.14
CA GLN A 47 14.39 26.84 35.67
C GLN A 47 14.22 26.63 34.20
N CYS A 48 15.32 26.86 33.42
CA CYS A 48 15.32 26.75 31.95
C CYS A 48 16.12 25.53 31.52
N HIS A 49 15.48 24.65 30.78
CA HIS A 49 16.04 23.45 30.21
C HIS A 49 16.25 23.65 28.71
N LEU A 50 17.41 23.26 28.17
CA LEU A 50 17.70 23.27 26.75
C LEU A 50 17.80 21.84 26.25
N TRP A 51 16.93 21.49 25.32
CA TRP A 51 16.87 20.18 24.69
C TRP A 51 17.52 20.22 23.33
N ILE A 52 18.66 19.54 23.17
CA ILE A 52 19.37 19.44 21.87
C ILE A 52 18.71 18.33 21.06
N ARG A 53 18.33 18.63 19.82
CA ARG A 53 17.61 17.68 18.94
C ARG A 53 18.49 16.54 18.40
N ASP A 54 19.78 16.81 18.18
CA ASP A 54 20.70 15.84 17.60
C ASP A 54 21.78 15.49 18.62
N GLU A 55 21.83 14.23 19.02
CA GLU A 55 22.78 13.72 20.02
C GLU A 55 24.24 13.98 19.66
N SER A 56 24.57 14.01 18.37
CA SER A 56 25.95 14.29 17.89
C SER A 56 26.42 15.72 18.25
N HIS A 57 25.51 16.63 18.55
CA HIS A 57 25.83 18.00 18.91
C HIS A 57 25.86 18.29 20.42
N VAL A 58 25.50 17.32 21.26
CA VAL A 58 25.35 17.50 22.71
C VAL A 58 26.68 17.93 23.37
N GLU A 59 27.78 17.25 23.05
CA GLU A 59 29.08 17.58 23.66
C GLU A 59 29.57 18.98 23.26
N ARG A 60 29.37 19.35 22.01
CA ARG A 60 29.68 20.71 21.54
C ARG A 60 28.79 21.76 22.21
N ALA A 61 27.50 21.50 22.36
CA ALA A 61 26.58 22.39 23.02
C ALA A 61 26.92 22.58 24.51
N LYS A 62 27.38 21.53 25.20
CA LYS A 62 27.87 21.63 26.59
C LYS A 62 29.09 22.53 26.72
N GLN A 63 30.09 22.34 25.85
CA GLN A 63 31.29 23.16 25.82
C GLN A 63 30.96 24.67 25.62
N GLU A 64 30.07 24.96 24.68
CA GLU A 64 29.61 26.31 24.43
C GLU A 64 28.77 26.88 25.61
N LEU A 65 27.98 26.02 26.29
CA LEU A 65 27.25 26.41 27.49
C LEU A 65 28.19 26.82 28.63
N ASP A 66 29.24 26.05 28.88
CA ASP A 66 30.26 26.37 29.89
C ASP A 66 30.98 27.68 29.60
N ALA A 67 31.25 27.96 28.31
CA ALA A 67 31.81 29.21 27.90
C ALA A 67 30.83 30.37 28.07
N PHE A 68 29.56 30.19 27.70
CA PHE A 68 28.47 31.15 27.86
C PHE A 68 28.25 31.54 29.33
N LEU A 69 28.21 30.54 30.22
CA LEU A 69 27.98 30.78 31.66
C LEU A 69 29.10 31.60 32.32
N ARG A 70 30.32 31.56 31.78
CA ARG A 70 31.46 32.38 32.28
C ARG A 70 31.32 33.84 31.86
N SER A 71 30.76 34.13 30.68
CA SER A 71 30.67 35.48 30.13
C SER A 71 29.40 35.68 29.29
N PRO A 72 28.18 35.65 29.91
CA PRO A 72 26.92 35.68 29.19
C PRO A 72 26.60 36.99 28.45
N THR A 73 27.33 38.02 28.73
CA THR A 73 27.18 39.35 28.12
C THR A 73 28.16 39.63 26.96
N ASP A 74 29.00 38.66 26.64
CA ASP A 74 29.97 38.78 25.54
C ASP A 74 29.23 39.08 24.22
N GLU A 75 29.84 39.90 23.39
CA GLU A 75 29.30 40.42 22.12
C GLU A 75 28.99 39.26 21.14
N LYS A 76 29.77 38.17 21.20
CA LYS A 76 29.57 36.95 20.37
C LYS A 76 28.22 36.27 20.58
N TYR A 77 27.54 36.52 21.70
CA TYR A 77 26.22 35.99 22.01
C TYR A 77 25.06 36.91 21.65
N ARG A 78 25.35 38.11 21.08
CA ARG A 78 24.33 39.06 20.61
C ARG A 78 23.94 38.76 19.15
N VAL A 79 23.49 37.59 18.88
CA VAL A 79 23.20 37.05 17.53
C VAL A 79 21.70 36.95 17.21
N GLY A 80 20.83 37.57 17.99
CA GLY A 80 19.38 37.46 17.81
C GLY A 80 18.91 37.84 16.40
N ASP A 81 19.41 38.93 15.85
CA ASP A 81 19.08 39.41 14.48
C ASP A 81 19.58 38.43 13.40
N GLU A 82 20.75 37.81 13.60
CA GLU A 82 21.33 36.84 12.70
C GLU A 82 20.56 35.54 12.75
N ALA A 83 20.21 35.05 13.94
CA ALA A 83 19.38 33.87 14.13
C ALA A 83 17.99 34.04 13.47
N GLU A 84 17.39 35.21 13.59
CA GLU A 84 16.11 35.52 12.95
C GLU A 84 16.22 35.54 11.41
N ARG A 85 17.30 36.11 10.86
CA ARG A 85 17.55 36.07 9.41
C ARG A 85 17.68 34.64 8.90
N ILE A 86 18.46 33.81 9.60
CA ILE A 86 18.62 32.36 9.24
C ILE A 86 17.28 31.64 9.31
N ARG A 87 16.45 31.87 10.35
CA ARG A 87 15.10 31.27 10.47
C ARG A 87 14.22 31.70 9.29
N LYS A 88 14.17 32.96 8.95
CA LYS A 88 13.41 33.52 7.79
C LYS A 88 13.88 32.89 6.48
N GLN A 89 15.20 32.77 6.29
CA GLN A 89 15.78 32.18 5.10
C GLN A 89 15.40 30.69 4.98
N ARG A 90 15.60 29.89 6.03
CA ARG A 90 15.20 28.46 6.06
C ARG A 90 13.70 28.31 5.77
N GLN A 91 12.86 29.12 6.39
CA GLN A 91 11.41 29.09 6.15
C GLN A 91 11.05 29.45 4.68
N SER A 92 11.75 30.41 4.08
CA SER A 92 11.54 30.77 2.68
C SER A 92 11.99 29.66 1.72
N GLU A 93 13.12 29.01 2.01
CA GLU A 93 13.64 27.88 1.25
C GLU A 93 12.71 26.66 1.36
N GLU A 94 12.17 26.38 2.55
CA GLU A 94 11.20 25.33 2.77
C GLU A 94 9.89 25.59 2.01
N LYS A 95 9.39 26.82 2.04
CA LYS A 95 8.24 27.25 1.24
C LYS A 95 8.52 27.13 -0.26
N ARG A 96 9.74 27.49 -0.70
CA ARG A 96 10.19 27.35 -2.08
C ARG A 96 10.30 25.85 -2.48
N LYS A 97 10.90 25.00 -1.64
CA LYS A 97 10.95 23.55 -1.86
C LYS A 97 9.54 22.94 -1.93
N LYS A 98 8.64 23.30 -1.01
CA LYS A 98 7.23 22.87 -1.04
C LYS A 98 6.50 23.34 -2.31
N ARG A 99 6.73 24.60 -2.76
CA ARG A 99 6.17 25.11 -4.02
C ARG A 99 6.76 24.42 -5.26
N LEU A 100 8.05 24.09 -5.26
CA LEU A 100 8.69 23.34 -6.34
C LEU A 100 8.19 21.89 -6.37
N GLN A 101 8.07 21.24 -5.21
CA GLN A 101 7.46 19.90 -5.11
C GLN A 101 5.99 19.92 -5.56
N GLN A 102 5.22 20.96 -5.25
CA GLN A 102 3.86 21.15 -5.75
C GLN A 102 3.80 21.42 -7.26
N LYS A 103 4.83 22.06 -7.86
CA LYS A 103 4.92 22.27 -9.32
C LYS A 103 5.38 21.02 -10.06
N VAL A 104 6.26 20.21 -9.44
CA VAL A 104 6.73 18.93 -10.00
C VAL A 104 5.71 17.80 -9.75
N ASN A 105 4.87 17.95 -8.75
CA ASN A 105 3.82 17.01 -8.39
C ASN A 105 2.50 17.79 -8.13
N PRO A 106 1.82 18.25 -9.21
CA PRO A 106 0.55 18.95 -9.03
C PRO A 106 -0.45 18.01 -8.35
N LYS A 107 -0.67 18.24 -7.06
CA LYS A 107 -1.65 17.56 -6.22
C LYS A 107 -1.32 16.11 -5.81
N ALA A 108 -0.21 15.92 -5.09
CA ALA A 108 -0.22 14.84 -4.10
C ALA A 108 -1.23 15.24 -3.00
N PRO A 109 -2.24 14.42 -2.68
CA PRO A 109 -3.19 14.74 -1.61
C PRO A 109 -2.43 14.91 -0.29
N ALA A 110 -2.85 15.89 0.52
CA ALA A 110 -2.28 16.13 1.85
C ALA A 110 -2.34 14.85 2.68
N ALA A 111 -1.28 14.58 3.45
CA ALA A 111 -1.22 13.42 4.35
C ALA A 111 -2.44 13.42 5.29
N GLY A 112 -3.25 12.34 5.22
CA GLY A 112 -4.47 12.19 6.03
C GLY A 112 -5.77 12.10 5.22
N THR A 113 -5.76 12.42 3.93
CA THR A 113 -6.90 12.22 3.04
C THR A 113 -6.69 10.91 2.28
N GLY A 114 -7.69 10.05 2.19
CA GLY A 114 -7.60 8.79 1.45
C GLY A 114 -7.07 9.02 0.02
N PRO A 115 -6.51 7.98 -0.64
CA PRO A 115 -5.70 8.10 -1.85
C PRO A 115 -6.37 8.81 -3.03
N LEU A 116 -7.69 9.06 -2.96
CA LEU A 116 -8.45 9.72 -4.01
C LEU A 116 -9.13 11.03 -3.58
N MET A 117 -8.92 11.50 -2.34
CA MET A 117 -9.57 12.73 -1.86
C MET A 117 -8.96 13.96 -2.56
N GLY A 118 -9.80 14.73 -3.26
CA GLY A 118 -9.37 15.87 -4.07
C GLY A 118 -8.89 15.52 -5.50
N VAL A 119 -8.88 14.24 -5.88
CA VAL A 119 -8.64 13.81 -7.26
C VAL A 119 -9.98 13.82 -8.01
N PRO A 120 -10.07 14.41 -9.22
CA PRO A 120 -11.27 14.31 -10.05
C PRO A 120 -11.51 12.83 -10.43
N THR A 121 -12.51 12.20 -9.81
CA THR A 121 -12.91 10.84 -10.13
C THR A 121 -14.00 10.87 -11.20
N ARG A 122 -14.05 9.83 -12.03
CA ARG A 122 -15.11 9.64 -13.03
C ARG A 122 -16.44 9.28 -12.35
N GLN A 123 -16.36 8.51 -11.26
CA GLN A 123 -17.51 8.12 -10.46
C GLN A 123 -17.16 7.94 -8.99
N GLN A 124 -18.14 8.03 -8.11
CA GLN A 124 -17.94 7.84 -6.66
C GLN A 124 -18.25 6.40 -6.21
N THR A 125 -19.17 5.73 -6.91
CA THR A 125 -19.60 4.36 -6.62
C THR A 125 -18.63 3.33 -7.23
N ILE A 126 -18.59 2.13 -6.66
CA ILE A 126 -17.73 1.02 -7.07
C ILE A 126 -18.53 -0.29 -7.22
N PRO A 127 -19.58 -0.29 -8.10
CA PRO A 127 -20.50 -1.42 -8.17
C PRO A 127 -19.83 -2.73 -8.64
N VAL A 128 -18.83 -2.69 -9.52
CA VAL A 128 -18.13 -3.89 -9.99
C VAL A 128 -17.29 -4.50 -8.87
N VAL A 129 -16.57 -3.69 -8.11
CA VAL A 129 -15.83 -4.16 -6.92
C VAL A 129 -16.78 -4.79 -5.91
N ILE A 130 -17.91 -4.14 -5.61
CA ILE A 130 -18.91 -4.65 -4.65
C ILE A 130 -19.52 -5.96 -5.17
N ALA A 131 -19.89 -6.04 -6.44
CA ALA A 131 -20.44 -7.24 -7.05
C ALA A 131 -19.44 -8.39 -6.98
N MET A 132 -18.15 -8.13 -7.31
CA MET A 132 -17.10 -9.15 -7.23
C MET A 132 -16.95 -9.70 -5.80
N VAL A 133 -16.94 -8.83 -4.78
CA VAL A 133 -16.85 -9.24 -3.37
C VAL A 133 -18.06 -10.10 -2.98
N ILE A 134 -19.27 -9.64 -3.27
CA ILE A 134 -20.50 -10.35 -2.89
C ILE A 134 -20.58 -11.73 -3.57
N LEU A 135 -20.31 -11.79 -4.88
CA LEU A 135 -20.38 -13.05 -5.64
C LEU A 135 -19.30 -14.03 -5.16
N SER A 136 -18.08 -13.54 -4.85
CA SER A 136 -17.02 -14.40 -4.32
C SER A 136 -17.34 -14.95 -2.94
N VAL A 137 -17.93 -14.14 -2.07
CA VAL A 137 -18.38 -14.60 -0.74
C VAL A 137 -19.46 -15.69 -0.91
N ILE A 138 -20.50 -15.41 -1.71
CA ILE A 138 -21.59 -16.38 -1.94
C ILE A 138 -21.02 -17.67 -2.52
N ALA A 139 -20.22 -17.63 -3.59
CA ALA A 139 -19.66 -18.80 -4.24
C ALA A 139 -18.77 -19.61 -3.28
N SER A 140 -17.90 -18.94 -2.51
CA SER A 140 -17.00 -19.64 -1.57
C SER A 140 -17.76 -20.38 -0.47
N PHE A 141 -18.79 -19.75 0.12
CA PHE A 141 -19.63 -20.41 1.12
C PHE A 141 -20.49 -21.54 0.53
N SER A 142 -21.03 -21.36 -0.68
CA SER A 142 -21.87 -22.36 -1.35
C SER A 142 -21.08 -23.61 -1.81
N THR A 143 -19.75 -23.54 -1.84
CA THR A 143 -18.87 -24.63 -2.30
C THR A 143 -17.95 -25.15 -1.21
N GLY A 144 -18.22 -24.82 0.07
CA GLY A 144 -17.39 -25.25 1.18
C GLY A 144 -15.92 -24.82 1.04
N PHE A 145 -15.68 -23.61 0.49
CA PHE A 145 -14.34 -23.09 0.20
C PHE A 145 -13.51 -24.03 -0.68
N GLY A 146 -14.10 -24.48 -1.79
CA GLY A 146 -13.42 -25.37 -2.74
C GLY A 146 -13.18 -26.78 -2.23
N ASN A 147 -13.75 -27.13 -1.08
CA ASN A 147 -13.74 -28.45 -0.48
C ASN A 147 -15.19 -28.89 -0.18
N PRO A 148 -16.00 -29.15 -1.23
CA PRO A 148 -17.41 -29.46 -1.07
C PRO A 148 -17.60 -30.78 -0.30
N LYS A 149 -18.62 -30.81 0.56
CA LYS A 149 -19.00 -32.02 1.24
C LYS A 149 -19.54 -33.04 0.22
N THR A 150 -19.03 -34.24 0.26
CA THR A 150 -19.46 -35.32 -0.63
C THR A 150 -20.87 -35.79 -0.30
N SER A 151 -21.60 -36.23 -1.33
CA SER A 151 -22.89 -36.84 -1.14
C SER A 151 -22.79 -38.18 -0.35
N PRO A 152 -23.68 -38.42 0.61
CA PRO A 152 -23.74 -39.71 1.28
C PRO A 152 -24.29 -40.83 0.36
N VAL A 153 -24.89 -40.49 -0.78
CA VAL A 153 -25.45 -41.45 -1.72
C VAL A 153 -24.42 -41.76 -2.81
N PRO A 154 -23.96 -43.00 -2.95
CA PRO A 154 -22.97 -43.35 -3.99
C PRO A 154 -23.50 -43.05 -5.40
N GLY A 155 -22.67 -42.35 -6.18
CA GLY A 155 -22.98 -41.95 -7.55
C GLY A 155 -23.78 -40.67 -7.71
N GLU A 156 -24.22 -40.03 -6.62
CA GLU A 156 -24.87 -38.72 -6.66
C GLU A 156 -23.91 -37.62 -6.18
N LEU A 157 -24.05 -36.42 -6.73
CA LEU A 157 -23.35 -35.24 -6.25
C LEU A 157 -24.18 -34.52 -5.19
N SER A 158 -23.54 -34.05 -4.16
CA SER A 158 -24.14 -33.11 -3.23
C SER A 158 -24.42 -31.74 -3.93
N THR A 159 -25.21 -30.88 -3.29
CA THR A 159 -25.42 -29.53 -3.77
C THR A 159 -24.12 -28.72 -3.85
N GLU A 160 -23.24 -28.85 -2.83
CA GLU A 160 -21.95 -28.20 -2.80
C GLU A 160 -21.05 -28.65 -3.97
N GLU A 161 -20.98 -29.96 -4.23
CA GLU A 161 -20.24 -30.56 -5.34
C GLU A 161 -20.79 -30.09 -6.70
N THR A 162 -22.11 -30.08 -6.86
CA THR A 162 -22.76 -29.64 -8.09
C THR A 162 -22.42 -28.15 -8.40
N ILE A 163 -22.48 -27.31 -7.40
CA ILE A 163 -22.12 -25.89 -7.57
C ILE A 163 -20.64 -25.76 -7.86
N PHE A 164 -19.77 -26.43 -7.12
CA PHE A 164 -18.32 -26.36 -7.28
C PHE A 164 -17.88 -26.78 -8.68
N TYR A 165 -18.33 -27.97 -9.14
CA TYR A 165 -17.96 -28.44 -10.48
C TYR A 165 -18.62 -27.64 -11.59
N GLY A 166 -19.82 -27.10 -11.37
CA GLY A 166 -20.50 -26.20 -12.31
C GLY A 166 -19.80 -24.86 -12.51
N LEU A 167 -19.11 -24.36 -11.47
CA LEU A 167 -18.37 -23.09 -11.49
C LEU A 167 -16.87 -23.24 -11.78
N SER A 168 -16.30 -24.46 -11.69
CA SER A 168 -14.89 -24.74 -11.98
C SER A 168 -14.59 -24.57 -13.48
N PHE A 169 -13.32 -24.37 -13.82
CA PHE A 169 -12.85 -24.15 -15.20
C PHE A 169 -13.22 -25.30 -16.14
N VAL A 170 -13.16 -26.50 -15.64
CA VAL A 170 -13.63 -27.71 -16.32
C VAL A 170 -14.35 -28.61 -15.31
N ASP A 171 -15.39 -29.31 -15.74
CA ASP A 171 -15.97 -30.37 -14.93
C ASP A 171 -14.96 -31.53 -14.85
N TRP A 172 -14.69 -32.02 -13.65
CA TRP A 172 -13.71 -33.07 -13.46
C TRP A 172 -14.08 -34.36 -14.24
N ARG A 173 -15.38 -34.63 -14.44
CA ARG A 173 -15.90 -35.77 -15.19
C ARG A 173 -15.50 -35.70 -16.67
N ASP A 174 -15.61 -34.50 -17.26
CA ASP A 174 -15.19 -34.26 -18.65
C ASP A 174 -13.66 -34.38 -18.78
N TYR A 175 -12.95 -33.84 -17.81
CA TYR A 175 -11.49 -33.86 -17.79
C TYR A 175 -10.90 -35.24 -17.63
N VAL A 176 -11.51 -36.14 -16.81
CA VAL A 176 -10.99 -37.47 -16.57
C VAL A 176 -11.00 -38.33 -17.85
N ILE A 177 -12.01 -38.13 -18.71
CA ILE A 177 -12.17 -38.88 -19.96
C ILE A 177 -11.08 -38.54 -20.99
N GLY A 178 -10.85 -37.27 -21.25
CA GLY A 178 -9.98 -36.81 -22.34
C GLY A 178 -8.74 -36.05 -21.93
N LYS A 179 -8.55 -35.74 -20.65
CA LYS A 179 -7.50 -34.86 -20.13
C LYS A 179 -7.46 -33.49 -20.81
N ASP A 180 -8.59 -33.07 -21.43
CA ASP A 180 -8.73 -31.81 -22.10
C ASP A 180 -9.26 -30.76 -21.12
N PRO A 181 -8.46 -29.73 -20.73
CA PRO A 181 -8.89 -28.70 -19.82
C PRO A 181 -10.00 -27.80 -20.38
N LEU A 182 -10.22 -27.82 -21.70
CA LEU A 182 -11.26 -27.04 -22.37
C LEU A 182 -12.51 -27.89 -22.71
N ALA A 183 -12.61 -29.14 -22.26
CA ALA A 183 -13.67 -30.06 -22.64
C ALA A 183 -15.07 -29.47 -22.42
N SER A 184 -15.37 -28.98 -21.21
CA SER A 184 -16.67 -28.39 -20.90
C SER A 184 -16.93 -27.09 -21.66
N ILE A 185 -15.88 -26.27 -21.88
CA ILE A 185 -16.00 -25.03 -22.65
C ILE A 185 -16.33 -25.32 -24.14
N LYS A 186 -15.73 -26.37 -24.71
CA LYS A 186 -16.03 -26.82 -26.09
C LYS A 186 -17.46 -27.35 -26.23
N GLN A 187 -18.09 -27.78 -25.13
CA GLN A 187 -19.50 -28.16 -25.07
C GLN A 187 -20.45 -26.96 -24.94
N GLY A 188 -19.91 -25.71 -24.89
CA GLY A 188 -20.70 -24.49 -24.83
C GLY A 188 -20.75 -23.84 -23.44
N GLU A 189 -20.09 -24.39 -22.44
CA GLU A 189 -20.10 -23.88 -21.06
C GLU A 189 -19.11 -22.72 -20.88
N VAL A 190 -19.28 -21.65 -21.67
CA VAL A 190 -18.36 -20.50 -21.77
C VAL A 190 -18.23 -19.69 -20.47
N TRP A 191 -19.21 -19.77 -19.57
CA TRP A 191 -19.13 -19.12 -18.25
C TRP A 191 -17.95 -19.60 -17.43
N ARG A 192 -17.44 -20.81 -17.66
CA ARG A 192 -16.28 -21.38 -16.99
C ARG A 192 -14.97 -20.63 -17.21
N LEU A 193 -14.92 -19.74 -18.20
CA LEU A 193 -13.81 -18.79 -18.34
C LEU A 193 -13.79 -17.74 -17.22
N VAL A 194 -14.93 -17.47 -16.58
CA VAL A 194 -15.13 -16.40 -15.61
C VAL A 194 -15.41 -16.92 -14.20
N THR A 195 -16.24 -17.95 -14.08
CA THR A 195 -16.77 -18.41 -12.79
C THR A 195 -15.70 -18.87 -11.78
N PRO A 196 -14.54 -19.43 -12.18
CA PRO A 196 -13.48 -19.79 -11.23
C PRO A 196 -12.91 -18.59 -10.45
N LEU A 197 -13.07 -17.37 -10.96
CA LEU A 197 -12.65 -16.16 -10.27
C LEU A 197 -13.41 -15.94 -8.95
N PHE A 198 -14.61 -16.49 -8.82
CA PHE A 198 -15.44 -16.35 -7.62
C PHE A 198 -15.19 -17.44 -6.58
N LEU A 199 -14.56 -18.55 -6.97
CA LEU A 199 -14.24 -19.66 -6.08
C LEU A 199 -12.96 -19.40 -5.29
N HIS A 200 -12.93 -19.78 -4.01
CA HIS A 200 -11.72 -19.64 -3.17
C HIS A 200 -11.55 -20.91 -2.30
N GLY A 201 -10.31 -21.31 -2.12
CA GLY A 201 -9.94 -22.56 -1.45
C GLY A 201 -9.97 -22.50 0.07
N ASP A 202 -9.97 -21.30 0.66
CA ASP A 202 -10.06 -21.07 2.09
C ASP A 202 -10.37 -19.62 2.42
N THR A 203 -10.60 -19.33 3.70
CA THR A 203 -10.97 -17.98 4.19
C THR A 203 -9.89 -16.94 3.98
N TYR A 204 -8.62 -17.32 4.15
CA TYR A 204 -7.49 -16.38 3.94
C TYR A 204 -7.33 -16.07 2.46
N HIS A 205 -7.44 -17.08 1.58
CA HIS A 205 -7.42 -16.92 0.14
C HIS A 205 -8.53 -15.96 -0.32
N LEU A 206 -9.76 -16.13 0.16
CA LEU A 206 -10.86 -15.21 -0.10
C LEU A 206 -10.53 -13.79 0.42
N ALA A 207 -10.12 -13.66 1.68
CA ALA A 207 -9.89 -12.37 2.30
C ALA A 207 -8.80 -11.55 1.59
N PHE A 208 -7.65 -12.16 1.27
CA PHE A 208 -6.58 -11.45 0.58
C PHE A 208 -6.95 -11.06 -0.86
N ASN A 209 -7.68 -11.91 -1.56
CA ASN A 209 -8.21 -11.55 -2.88
C ASN A 209 -9.20 -10.39 -2.82
N MET A 210 -10.14 -10.43 -1.89
CA MET A 210 -11.13 -9.37 -1.73
C MET A 210 -10.50 -8.05 -1.29
N LEU A 211 -9.48 -8.09 -0.43
CA LEU A 211 -8.68 -6.89 -0.11
C LEU A 211 -7.99 -6.33 -1.34
N GLY A 212 -7.34 -7.17 -2.15
CA GLY A 212 -6.71 -6.77 -3.41
C GLY A 212 -7.71 -6.12 -4.38
N ILE A 213 -8.85 -6.79 -4.63
CA ILE A 213 -9.94 -6.27 -5.46
C ILE A 213 -10.46 -4.94 -4.89
N PHE A 214 -10.68 -4.86 -3.57
CA PHE A 214 -11.21 -3.66 -2.94
C PHE A 214 -10.25 -2.47 -3.07
N PHE A 215 -8.99 -2.63 -2.71
CA PHE A 215 -8.04 -1.52 -2.73
C PHE A 215 -7.62 -1.11 -4.15
N LEU A 216 -7.21 -2.07 -4.99
CA LEU A 216 -6.76 -1.77 -6.35
C LEU A 216 -7.95 -1.47 -7.27
N GLY A 217 -8.99 -2.29 -7.18
CA GLY A 217 -10.18 -2.14 -8.00
C GLY A 217 -10.94 -0.86 -7.73
N SER A 218 -11.12 -0.47 -6.46
CA SER A 218 -11.80 0.79 -6.13
C SER A 218 -11.11 2.01 -6.70
N ALA A 219 -9.78 2.03 -6.71
CA ALA A 219 -9.02 3.12 -7.32
C ALA A 219 -9.28 3.18 -8.84
N ILE A 220 -9.17 2.04 -9.52
CA ILE A 220 -9.38 1.94 -10.97
C ILE A 220 -10.84 2.28 -11.32
N GLU A 221 -11.80 1.68 -10.63
CA GLU A 221 -13.23 1.88 -10.93
C GLU A 221 -13.66 3.32 -10.77
N ARG A 222 -13.17 4.02 -9.72
CA ARG A 222 -13.45 5.45 -9.53
C ARG A 222 -12.80 6.34 -10.58
N LEU A 223 -11.63 6.00 -11.05
CA LEU A 223 -10.88 6.79 -12.03
C LEU A 223 -11.31 6.51 -13.47
N GLU A 224 -11.43 5.25 -13.84
CA GLU A 224 -11.67 4.81 -15.22
C GLU A 224 -13.14 4.48 -15.50
N GLY A 225 -13.91 4.17 -14.45
CA GLY A 225 -15.31 3.78 -14.51
C GLY A 225 -15.54 2.28 -14.51
N SER A 226 -16.81 1.89 -14.21
CA SER A 226 -17.17 0.49 -13.97
C SER A 226 -17.00 -0.41 -15.19
N TRP A 227 -17.27 0.06 -16.41
CA TRP A 227 -17.07 -0.73 -17.61
C TRP A 227 -15.59 -1.07 -17.83
N PHE A 228 -14.71 -0.10 -17.65
CA PHE A 228 -13.27 -0.34 -17.77
C PHE A 228 -12.79 -1.31 -16.69
N MET A 229 -13.22 -1.09 -15.43
CA MET A 229 -12.88 -1.99 -14.33
C MET A 229 -13.33 -3.44 -14.61
N ALA A 230 -14.57 -3.63 -15.09
CA ALA A 230 -15.09 -4.95 -15.44
C ALA A 230 -14.28 -5.61 -16.56
N LEU A 231 -13.97 -4.87 -17.63
CA LEU A 231 -13.17 -5.38 -18.75
C LEU A 231 -11.74 -5.75 -18.30
N LEU A 232 -11.08 -4.91 -17.52
CA LEU A 232 -9.74 -5.17 -17.02
C LEU A 232 -9.72 -6.41 -16.11
N LEU A 233 -10.67 -6.50 -15.19
CA LEU A 233 -10.79 -7.63 -14.27
C LEU A 233 -11.03 -8.93 -15.03
N LEU A 234 -12.01 -8.95 -15.94
CA LEU A 234 -12.33 -10.14 -16.72
C LEU A 234 -11.21 -10.54 -17.66
N ALA A 235 -10.64 -9.59 -18.41
CA ALA A 235 -9.53 -9.85 -19.32
C ALA A 235 -8.31 -10.44 -18.59
N SER A 236 -7.94 -9.86 -17.44
CA SER A 236 -6.82 -10.33 -16.64
C SER A 236 -7.10 -11.70 -16.01
N GLY A 237 -8.32 -11.91 -15.51
CA GLY A 237 -8.71 -13.19 -14.92
C GLY A 237 -8.78 -14.32 -15.94
N ILE A 238 -9.43 -14.09 -17.09
CA ILE A 238 -9.55 -15.06 -18.18
C ILE A 238 -8.16 -15.39 -18.75
N PHE A 239 -7.37 -14.37 -19.09
CA PHE A 239 -6.03 -14.61 -19.64
C PHE A 239 -5.13 -15.33 -18.64
N GLY A 240 -5.19 -14.96 -17.36
CA GLY A 240 -4.49 -15.67 -16.30
C GLY A 240 -4.91 -17.13 -16.20
N GLY A 241 -6.21 -17.45 -16.21
CA GLY A 241 -6.74 -18.80 -16.22
C GLY A 241 -6.27 -19.60 -17.43
N LEU A 242 -6.28 -19.01 -18.61
CA LEU A 242 -5.77 -19.64 -19.84
C LEU A 242 -4.27 -19.94 -19.77
N VAL A 243 -3.46 -19.00 -19.27
CA VAL A 243 -2.02 -19.24 -19.05
C VAL A 243 -1.81 -20.39 -18.08
N GLN A 244 -2.59 -20.46 -17.00
CA GLN A 244 -2.48 -21.52 -15.99
C GLN A 244 -2.73 -22.93 -16.58
N ILE A 245 -3.66 -23.09 -17.48
CA ILE A 245 -3.94 -24.39 -18.09
C ILE A 245 -2.96 -24.77 -19.22
N TRP A 246 -2.25 -23.79 -19.82
CA TRP A 246 -1.26 -24.05 -20.88
C TRP A 246 0.13 -24.38 -20.35
N LEU A 247 0.39 -24.11 -19.07
CA LEU A 247 1.65 -24.52 -18.45
C LEU A 247 1.74 -26.04 -18.35
N PRO A 248 2.97 -26.60 -18.41
CA PRO A 248 3.17 -28.04 -18.27
C PRO A 248 2.66 -28.58 -16.92
N PRO A 249 2.19 -29.83 -16.87
CA PRO A 249 1.82 -30.45 -15.61
C PRO A 249 3.06 -30.68 -14.73
N VAL A 250 2.84 -30.89 -13.43
CA VAL A 250 3.92 -30.93 -12.42
C VAL A 250 4.98 -32.00 -12.69
N ASP A 251 4.57 -33.15 -13.23
CA ASP A 251 5.44 -34.28 -13.58
C ASP A 251 6.35 -34.02 -14.79
N ALA A 252 6.02 -33.00 -15.60
CA ALA A 252 6.85 -32.55 -16.72
C ALA A 252 7.86 -31.46 -16.34
N LEU A 253 7.88 -31.00 -15.07
CA LEU A 253 8.74 -29.90 -14.62
C LEU A 253 9.82 -30.41 -13.63
N PRO A 254 11.01 -29.76 -13.63
CA PRO A 254 11.97 -29.96 -12.56
C PRO A 254 11.37 -29.57 -11.20
N PRO A 255 11.71 -30.25 -10.08
CA PRO A 255 11.12 -29.98 -8.76
C PRO A 255 11.17 -28.51 -8.33
N MET A 256 12.26 -27.81 -8.66
CA MET A 256 12.40 -26.39 -8.36
C MET A 256 11.41 -25.48 -9.09
N LEU A 257 10.80 -25.95 -10.17
CA LEU A 257 9.81 -25.24 -10.98
C LEU A 257 8.38 -25.79 -10.79
N ALA A 258 8.17 -26.69 -9.84
CA ALA A 258 6.87 -27.28 -9.56
C ALA A 258 5.77 -26.23 -9.28
N GLY A 259 6.15 -25.08 -8.70
CA GLY A 259 5.23 -23.97 -8.50
C GLY A 259 4.74 -23.27 -9.78
N LEU A 260 5.34 -23.58 -10.94
CA LEU A 260 4.85 -23.13 -12.26
C LEU A 260 3.99 -24.18 -12.96
N ALA A 261 3.61 -25.27 -12.28
CA ALA A 261 2.79 -26.31 -12.88
C ALA A 261 1.41 -25.81 -13.29
N GLY A 262 1.00 -26.21 -14.47
CA GLY A 262 -0.34 -25.98 -14.99
C GLY A 262 -1.38 -26.86 -14.29
N SER A 263 -2.58 -26.31 -14.11
CA SER A 263 -3.72 -27.07 -13.57
C SER A 263 -5.04 -26.48 -14.07
N PRO A 264 -5.97 -27.31 -14.54
CA PRO A 264 -7.30 -26.86 -14.93
C PRO A 264 -8.24 -26.67 -13.73
N PHE A 265 -7.80 -26.99 -12.52
CA PHE A 265 -8.59 -26.90 -11.29
C PHE A 265 -8.21 -25.68 -10.44
N SER A 266 -7.56 -24.70 -11.04
CA SER A 266 -7.22 -23.45 -10.34
C SER A 266 -8.47 -22.59 -10.11
N ILE A 267 -8.55 -22.00 -8.93
CA ILE A 267 -9.64 -21.14 -8.46
C ILE A 267 -9.09 -19.88 -7.81
N GLY A 268 -9.86 -18.82 -7.82
CA GLY A 268 -9.54 -17.57 -7.15
C GLY A 268 -9.42 -16.34 -8.07
N ALA A 269 -9.66 -15.17 -7.51
CA ALA A 269 -9.56 -13.89 -8.20
C ALA A 269 -8.12 -13.39 -8.35
N SER A 270 -7.12 -14.10 -7.86
CA SER A 270 -5.74 -13.61 -7.73
C SER A 270 -5.10 -13.25 -9.06
N GLY A 271 -5.41 -13.96 -10.16
CA GLY A 271 -4.98 -13.56 -11.51
C GLY A 271 -5.51 -12.16 -11.88
N ALA A 272 -6.78 -11.88 -11.61
CA ALA A 272 -7.35 -10.56 -11.79
C ALA A 272 -6.70 -9.52 -10.87
N VAL A 273 -6.44 -9.84 -9.58
CA VAL A 273 -5.72 -8.94 -8.64
C VAL A 273 -4.35 -8.57 -9.19
N TYR A 274 -3.59 -9.53 -9.71
CA TYR A 274 -2.30 -9.24 -10.36
C TYR A 274 -2.46 -8.40 -11.64
N GLY A 275 -3.56 -8.54 -12.36
CA GLY A 275 -3.89 -7.68 -13.50
C GLY A 275 -4.15 -6.24 -13.09
N LEU A 276 -4.96 -6.02 -12.04
CA LEU A 276 -5.19 -4.69 -11.47
C LEU A 276 -3.89 -4.07 -10.95
N PHE A 277 -3.05 -4.88 -10.29
CA PHE A 277 -1.72 -4.48 -9.86
C PHE A 277 -0.84 -4.05 -11.03
N GLY A 278 -0.71 -4.86 -12.07
CA GLY A 278 0.08 -4.56 -13.26
C GLY A 278 -0.37 -3.28 -13.96
N TYR A 279 -1.68 -3.07 -14.05
CA TYR A 279 -2.26 -1.84 -14.59
C TYR A 279 -1.86 -0.61 -13.77
N LEU A 280 -2.09 -0.61 -12.45
CA LEU A 280 -1.76 0.53 -11.57
C LEU A 280 -0.26 0.76 -11.41
N TRP A 281 0.56 -0.26 -11.60
CA TRP A 281 2.01 -0.12 -11.57
C TRP A 281 2.53 0.61 -12.81
N ILE A 282 2.09 0.21 -14.00
CA ILE A 282 2.64 0.69 -15.28
C ILE A 282 1.94 1.95 -15.78
N ARG A 283 0.62 2.07 -15.55
CA ARG A 283 -0.18 3.20 -16.03
C ARG A 283 0.38 4.58 -15.66
N PRO A 284 0.74 4.87 -14.39
CA PRO A 284 1.31 6.16 -14.00
C PRO A 284 2.76 6.37 -14.44
N ALA A 285 3.48 5.30 -14.81
CA ALA A 285 4.82 5.42 -15.38
C ALA A 285 4.77 5.91 -16.83
N LEU A 286 3.73 5.50 -17.56
CA LEU A 286 3.52 5.89 -18.96
C LEU A 286 2.72 7.18 -19.11
N THR A 287 1.89 7.51 -18.13
CA THR A 287 1.07 8.74 -18.12
C THR A 287 1.31 9.49 -16.81
N PRO A 288 2.26 10.44 -16.79
CA PRO A 288 2.65 11.16 -15.57
C PRO A 288 1.52 11.91 -14.85
N SER A 289 0.48 12.29 -15.58
CA SER A 289 -0.74 12.95 -15.05
C SER A 289 -1.72 11.98 -14.40
N TYR A 290 -1.49 10.65 -14.49
CA TYR A 290 -2.34 9.67 -13.81
C TYR A 290 -2.29 9.86 -12.29
N PRO A 291 -3.45 10.04 -11.61
CA PRO A 291 -3.48 10.61 -10.27
C PRO A 291 -3.06 9.66 -9.15
N VAL A 292 -3.01 8.36 -9.41
CA VAL A 292 -2.66 7.33 -8.41
C VAL A 292 -1.33 6.69 -8.79
N ARG A 293 -0.40 6.62 -7.83
CA ARG A 293 0.89 5.92 -7.96
C ARG A 293 1.06 4.94 -6.82
N MET A 294 1.52 3.75 -7.15
CA MET A 294 1.88 2.77 -6.14
C MET A 294 3.21 3.13 -5.48
N MET A 295 3.31 2.93 -4.17
CA MET A 295 4.59 3.03 -3.47
C MET A 295 5.55 1.93 -3.97
N PRO A 296 6.85 2.23 -4.13
CA PRO A 296 7.85 1.21 -4.53
C PRO A 296 7.85 -0.02 -3.60
N SER A 297 7.59 0.18 -2.31
CA SER A 297 7.46 -0.91 -1.34
C SER A 297 6.30 -1.86 -1.67
N ASN A 298 5.14 -1.33 -2.07
CA ASN A 298 3.98 -2.17 -2.44
C ASN A 298 4.27 -2.97 -3.71
N VAL A 299 4.95 -2.35 -4.68
CA VAL A 299 5.40 -3.05 -5.90
C VAL A 299 6.37 -4.17 -5.53
N ALA A 300 7.37 -3.89 -4.69
CA ALA A 300 8.34 -4.89 -4.25
C ALA A 300 7.68 -6.04 -3.47
N ILE A 301 6.69 -5.74 -2.60
CA ILE A 301 5.94 -6.77 -1.86
C ILE A 301 5.15 -7.65 -2.82
N MET A 302 4.41 -7.09 -3.78
CA MET A 302 3.60 -7.86 -4.73
C MET A 302 4.46 -8.76 -5.63
N LEU A 303 5.59 -8.23 -6.15
CA LEU A 303 6.52 -9.03 -6.97
C LEU A 303 7.28 -10.05 -6.12
N GLY A 304 7.73 -9.67 -4.92
CA GLY A 304 8.38 -10.58 -3.99
C GLY A 304 7.47 -11.73 -3.56
N TRP A 305 6.19 -11.45 -3.31
CA TRP A 305 5.19 -12.48 -3.02
C TRP A 305 4.97 -13.44 -4.21
N LEU A 306 4.91 -12.90 -5.44
CA LEU A 306 4.83 -13.74 -6.64
C LEU A 306 6.02 -14.71 -6.73
N VAL A 307 7.25 -14.19 -6.58
CA VAL A 307 8.47 -15.01 -6.59
C VAL A 307 8.46 -16.01 -5.45
N PHE A 308 8.10 -15.60 -4.24
CA PHE A 308 7.99 -16.48 -3.08
C PHE A 308 7.00 -17.63 -3.32
N CYS A 309 5.83 -17.35 -3.90
CA CYS A 309 4.85 -18.38 -4.22
C CYS A 309 5.36 -19.40 -5.24
N ILE A 310 6.16 -18.98 -6.24
CA ILE A 310 6.71 -19.91 -7.23
C ILE A 310 7.64 -20.94 -6.59
N PHE A 311 8.45 -20.53 -5.61
CA PHE A 311 9.52 -21.39 -5.09
C PHE A 311 9.19 -22.05 -3.76
N PHE A 312 8.26 -21.49 -2.97
CA PHE A 312 8.07 -21.90 -1.58
C PHE A 312 6.64 -22.24 -1.20
N VAL A 313 5.65 -22.00 -2.07
CA VAL A 313 4.25 -22.28 -1.74
C VAL A 313 3.65 -23.22 -2.78
N GLU A 314 3.25 -24.39 -2.31
CA GLU A 314 2.60 -25.38 -3.18
C GLU A 314 1.15 -25.01 -3.49
N ARG A 315 0.63 -25.56 -4.59
CA ARG A 315 -0.79 -25.46 -5.00
C ARG A 315 -1.30 -24.04 -5.26
N ILE A 316 -0.39 -23.09 -5.56
CA ILE A 316 -0.78 -21.76 -6.03
C ILE A 316 -0.76 -21.72 -7.55
N ALA A 317 -1.79 -21.12 -8.14
CA ALA A 317 -1.91 -20.92 -9.59
C ALA A 317 -1.01 -19.79 -10.08
N ASN A 318 0.32 -19.98 -10.00
CA ASN A 318 1.29 -18.93 -10.36
C ASN A 318 1.24 -18.55 -11.85
N GLY A 319 0.83 -19.48 -12.71
CA GLY A 319 0.54 -19.17 -14.11
C GLY A 319 -0.57 -18.12 -14.27
N ALA A 320 -1.62 -18.25 -13.44
CA ALA A 320 -2.70 -17.26 -13.43
C ALA A 320 -2.22 -15.88 -12.93
N HIS A 321 -1.34 -15.85 -11.92
CA HIS A 321 -0.74 -14.62 -11.43
C HIS A 321 0.10 -13.91 -12.49
N ILE A 322 1.00 -14.66 -13.15
CA ILE A 322 1.87 -14.13 -14.21
C ILE A 322 1.03 -13.67 -15.40
N GLY A 323 0.09 -14.50 -15.86
CA GLY A 323 -0.80 -14.16 -16.97
C GLY A 323 -1.63 -12.89 -16.67
N GLY A 324 -2.23 -12.83 -15.48
CA GLY A 324 -2.97 -11.64 -15.05
C GLY A 324 -2.11 -10.39 -15.02
N LEU A 325 -0.91 -10.47 -14.43
CA LEU A 325 0.06 -9.37 -14.40
C LEU A 325 0.39 -8.87 -15.83
N VAL A 326 0.71 -9.79 -16.73
CA VAL A 326 1.03 -9.46 -18.13
C VAL A 326 -0.17 -8.77 -18.80
N ALA A 327 -1.38 -9.31 -18.64
CA ALA A 327 -2.59 -8.70 -19.21
C ALA A 327 -2.79 -7.26 -18.71
N GLY A 328 -2.66 -7.03 -17.38
CA GLY A 328 -2.78 -5.70 -16.79
C GLY A 328 -1.75 -4.71 -17.33
N VAL A 329 -0.49 -5.14 -17.43
CA VAL A 329 0.61 -4.34 -18.02
C VAL A 329 0.32 -4.00 -19.48
N VAL A 330 -0.09 -4.97 -20.30
CA VAL A 330 -0.43 -4.76 -21.70
C VAL A 330 -1.59 -3.77 -21.84
N ILE A 331 -2.65 -3.93 -21.05
CA ILE A 331 -3.79 -3.01 -21.07
C ILE A 331 -3.35 -1.59 -20.68
N ALA A 332 -2.48 -1.44 -19.67
CA ALA A 332 -1.93 -0.13 -19.31
C ALA A 332 -1.18 0.54 -20.46
N VAL A 333 -0.34 -0.23 -21.18
CA VAL A 333 0.40 0.26 -22.36
C VAL A 333 -0.55 0.66 -23.50
N VAL A 334 -1.54 -0.17 -23.80
CA VAL A 334 -2.51 0.10 -24.86
C VAL A 334 -3.30 1.38 -24.56
N VAL A 335 -3.87 1.46 -23.36
CA VAL A 335 -4.70 2.62 -22.95
C VAL A 335 -3.87 3.91 -22.92
N SER A 336 -2.60 3.86 -22.50
CA SER A 336 -1.72 5.04 -22.48
C SER A 336 -1.40 5.60 -23.87
N ARG A 337 -1.63 4.83 -24.92
CA ARG A 337 -1.40 5.23 -26.32
C ARG A 337 -2.68 5.61 -27.07
N MET A 338 -3.84 5.50 -26.40
CA MET A 338 -5.11 5.84 -27.05
C MET A 338 -5.30 7.36 -27.12
N PRO A 339 -5.75 7.90 -28.28
CA PRO A 339 -6.06 9.34 -28.41
C PRO A 339 -7.17 9.83 -27.46
N SER A 340 -8.01 8.91 -27.00
CA SER A 340 -9.09 9.18 -26.07
C SER A 340 -8.68 9.07 -24.58
N ASP A 341 -7.38 8.92 -24.31
CA ASP A 341 -6.90 8.85 -22.93
C ASP A 341 -7.08 10.20 -22.24
N ARG A 342 -7.99 10.23 -21.27
CA ARG A 342 -8.34 11.43 -20.48
C ARG A 342 -7.20 11.93 -19.57
N PHE A 343 -6.15 11.14 -19.41
CA PHE A 343 -4.99 11.47 -18.60
C PHE A 343 -3.71 11.69 -19.43
N ALA A 344 -3.79 11.61 -20.78
CA ALA A 344 -2.68 11.84 -21.68
C ALA A 344 -2.26 13.34 -21.77
#